data_a42deaae795a28c1533ae3997a56e50a
#
_entry.id   a42deaae795a28c1533ae3997a56e50a
#
_cell.length_a   1.000
_cell.length_b   1.000
_cell.length_c   1.000
_cell.angle_alpha   90.00
_cell.angle_beta   90.00
_cell.angle_gamma   90.00
#
_symmetry.space_group_name_H-M   'P 1'
#
loop_
_entity.id
_entity.type
_entity.pdbx_description
1 polymer ?
#
loop_
_entity_poly.entity_id
_entity_poly.type
_entity_poly.pdbx_seq_one_letter_code
_entity_poly.pdbx_strand_id
1 'polypeptide(L)'
;MTKKYLTVSALNNYLKRKVDIDSQLQIIYIKGEISNLKRNINSGHLYFTLKDEKSNISAIMYKGFANQLTFDLKNGDHVLIEASVSVYAVTGYNQLIVRTIEPDGIGVL
;
A
#
# COMPACT_ATOMS: atom_id res chain seq x y z
N MET A 1 8.32 37.92 -17.18
CA MET A 1 7.60 37.02 -16.25
C MET A 1 8.57 36.22 -15.42
N THR A 2 8.36 36.22 -14.15
CA THR A 2 9.22 35.48 -13.21
C THR A 2 8.70 34.06 -13.07
N LYS A 3 9.57 33.07 -13.28
CA LYS A 3 9.23 31.69 -13.04
C LYS A 3 9.23 31.41 -11.54
N LYS A 4 8.25 30.66 -11.07
CA LYS A 4 8.23 30.18 -9.68
C LYS A 4 8.77 28.78 -9.64
N TYR A 5 9.68 28.52 -8.70
CA TYR A 5 10.27 27.21 -8.52
C TYR A 5 9.74 26.58 -7.23
N LEU A 6 9.28 25.35 -7.31
CA LEU A 6 8.84 24.60 -6.13
C LEU A 6 10.05 23.95 -5.46
N THR A 7 9.97 23.80 -4.15
CA THR A 7 10.87 22.88 -3.47
C THR A 7 10.42 21.44 -3.72
N VAL A 8 11.29 20.49 -3.48
CA VAL A 8 10.91 19.06 -3.57
C VAL A 8 9.79 18.76 -2.59
N SER A 9 9.88 19.27 -1.37
CA SER A 9 8.82 19.08 -0.37
C SER A 9 7.48 19.61 -0.83
N ALA A 10 7.48 20.80 -1.46
CA ALA A 10 6.23 21.39 -1.97
C ALA A 10 5.61 20.51 -3.05
N LEU A 11 6.42 19.97 -3.96
CA LEU A 11 5.94 19.08 -5.00
C LEU A 11 5.37 17.80 -4.41
N ASN A 12 6.10 17.15 -3.52
CA ASN A 12 5.65 15.90 -2.91
C ASN A 12 4.37 16.09 -2.09
N ASN A 13 4.26 17.20 -1.36
CA ASN A 13 3.05 17.51 -0.60
C ASN A 13 1.87 17.81 -1.52
N TYR A 14 2.10 18.46 -2.64
CA TYR A 14 1.08 18.69 -3.65
C TYR A 14 0.55 17.38 -4.22
N LEU A 15 1.46 16.48 -4.60
CA LEU A 15 1.08 15.17 -5.14
C LEU A 15 0.32 14.34 -4.09
N LYS A 16 0.78 14.37 -2.84
CA LYS A 16 0.09 13.70 -1.75
C LYS A 16 -1.35 14.19 -1.62
N ARG A 17 -1.56 15.51 -1.63
CA ARG A 17 -2.91 16.07 -1.54
C ARG A 17 -3.79 15.66 -2.72
N LYS A 18 -3.21 15.63 -3.92
CA LYS A 18 -3.96 15.22 -5.13
C LYS A 18 -4.44 13.77 -5.01
N VAL A 19 -3.61 12.90 -4.49
CA VAL A 19 -3.98 11.50 -4.27
C VAL A 19 -5.01 11.39 -3.14
N ASP A 20 -4.78 12.10 -2.03
CA ASP A 20 -5.64 12.00 -0.84
C ASP A 20 -7.08 12.46 -1.11
N ILE A 21 -7.27 13.42 -2.01
CA ILE A 21 -8.62 13.91 -2.34
C ILE A 21 -9.29 13.17 -3.48
N ASP A 22 -8.59 12.25 -4.13
CA ASP A 22 -9.16 11.47 -5.23
C ASP A 22 -10.02 10.35 -4.66
N SER A 23 -11.35 10.47 -4.85
CA SER A 23 -12.29 9.52 -4.28
C SER A 23 -12.11 8.10 -4.84
N GLN A 24 -11.60 7.97 -6.05
CA GLN A 24 -11.38 6.65 -6.65
C GLN A 24 -10.21 5.91 -6.02
N LEU A 25 -9.32 6.63 -5.32
CA LEU A 25 -8.15 6.05 -4.66
C LEU A 25 -8.35 5.83 -3.16
N GLN A 26 -9.51 6.22 -2.62
CA GLN A 26 -9.80 6.03 -1.19
C GLN A 26 -10.14 4.59 -0.84
N ILE A 27 -10.74 3.86 -1.78
CA ILE A 27 -10.98 2.43 -1.65
C ILE A 27 -10.74 1.81 -3.01
N ILE A 28 -9.73 0.94 -3.07
CA ILE A 28 -9.46 0.14 -4.26
C ILE A 28 -9.39 -1.32 -3.89
N TYR A 29 -9.65 -2.17 -4.87
CA TYR A 29 -9.54 -3.62 -4.76
C TYR A 29 -8.44 -4.05 -5.71
N ILE A 30 -7.37 -4.61 -5.18
CA ILE A 30 -6.17 -4.91 -5.95
C ILE A 30 -5.68 -6.32 -5.61
N LYS A 31 -5.14 -7.02 -6.60
CA LYS A 31 -4.59 -8.36 -6.39
C LYS A 31 -3.10 -8.38 -6.71
N GLY A 32 -2.41 -9.30 -6.10
CA GLY A 32 -0.99 -9.49 -6.35
C GLY A 32 -0.39 -10.51 -5.42
N GLU A 33 0.92 -10.58 -5.46
CA GLU A 33 1.72 -11.50 -4.67
C GLU A 33 2.46 -10.75 -3.56
N ILE A 34 2.46 -11.32 -2.37
CA ILE A 34 3.16 -10.75 -1.20
C ILE A 34 4.65 -11.00 -1.32
N SER A 35 5.42 -9.95 -1.08
CA SER A 35 6.89 -9.98 -1.08
C SER A 35 7.42 -9.07 0.02
N ASN A 36 8.62 -9.33 0.50
CA ASN A 36 9.28 -8.50 1.52
C ASN A 36 8.43 -8.27 2.78
N LEU A 37 7.72 -9.30 3.20
CA LEU A 37 6.84 -9.20 4.37
C LEU A 37 7.65 -9.03 5.65
N LYS A 38 7.30 -8.01 6.43
CA LYS A 38 7.92 -7.71 7.73
C LYS A 38 6.85 -7.29 8.71
N ARG A 39 6.94 -7.82 9.92
CA ARG A 39 6.13 -7.34 11.05
C ARG A 39 7.03 -6.53 11.96
N ASN A 40 6.68 -5.29 12.21
CA ASN A 40 7.39 -4.48 13.18
C ASN A 40 6.98 -4.93 14.58
N ILE A 41 7.95 -5.44 15.36
CA ILE A 41 7.68 -6.01 16.69
C ILE A 41 7.12 -4.95 17.64
N ASN A 42 7.61 -3.73 17.55
CA ASN A 42 7.19 -2.66 18.48
C ASN A 42 5.79 -2.12 18.16
N SER A 43 5.49 -1.89 16.88
CA SER A 43 4.20 -1.32 16.48
C SER A 43 3.14 -2.36 16.18
N GLY A 44 3.54 -3.55 15.76
CA GLY A 44 2.63 -4.59 15.29
C GLY A 44 2.12 -4.35 13.86
N HIS A 45 2.59 -3.29 13.20
CA HIS A 45 2.21 -3.03 11.81
C HIS A 45 2.89 -4.03 10.88
N LEU A 46 2.21 -4.38 9.78
CA LEU A 46 2.77 -5.20 8.71
C LEU A 46 3.23 -4.29 7.58
N TYR A 47 4.41 -4.59 7.05
CA TYR A 47 4.95 -3.94 5.87
C TYR A 47 5.24 -5.00 4.83
N PHE A 48 4.88 -4.73 3.59
CA PHE A 48 5.18 -5.66 2.50
C PHE A 48 5.18 -4.93 1.17
N THR A 49 5.59 -5.64 0.14
CA THR A 49 5.47 -5.20 -1.25
C THR A 49 4.43 -6.08 -1.92
N LEU A 50 3.48 -5.46 -2.59
CA LEU A 50 2.55 -6.17 -3.45
C LEU A 50 3.06 -6.06 -4.88
N LYS A 51 3.16 -7.19 -5.57
CA LYS A 51 3.74 -7.22 -6.91
C LYS A 51 2.94 -8.08 -7.87
N ASP A 52 3.11 -7.79 -9.14
CA ASP A 52 2.73 -8.67 -10.25
C ASP A 52 3.96 -8.89 -11.13
N GLU A 53 3.77 -9.36 -12.34
CA GLU A 53 4.89 -9.67 -13.25
C GLU A 53 5.67 -8.45 -13.67
N LYS A 54 5.07 -7.25 -13.63
CA LYS A 54 5.64 -6.04 -14.23
C LYS A 54 5.90 -4.92 -13.26
N SER A 55 5.21 -4.89 -12.12
CA SER A 55 5.22 -3.74 -11.22
C SER A 55 5.11 -4.18 -9.77
N ASN A 56 5.47 -3.26 -8.89
CA ASN A 56 5.30 -3.47 -7.46
C ASN A 56 4.94 -2.15 -6.79
N ILE A 57 4.35 -2.26 -5.60
CA ILE A 57 4.00 -1.11 -4.78
C ILE A 57 4.17 -1.48 -3.31
N SER A 58 4.70 -0.54 -2.53
CA SER A 58 4.84 -0.72 -1.08
C SER A 58 3.48 -0.67 -0.41
N ALA A 59 3.33 -1.43 0.67
CA ALA A 59 2.08 -1.50 1.41
C ALA A 59 2.36 -1.51 2.91
N ILE A 60 1.43 -0.91 3.67
CA ILE A 60 1.41 -0.97 5.12
C ILE A 60 0.01 -1.39 5.56
N MET A 61 -0.04 -2.30 6.54
CA MET A 61 -1.28 -2.68 7.21
C MET A 61 -1.10 -2.40 8.70
N TYR A 62 -1.86 -1.43 9.20
CA TYR A 62 -1.74 -1.04 10.60
C TYR A 62 -2.23 -2.16 11.51
N LYS A 63 -1.71 -2.19 12.73
CA LYS A 63 -1.94 -3.25 13.71
C LYS A 63 -3.41 -3.62 13.88
N GLY A 64 -4.30 -2.61 13.98
CA GLY A 64 -5.72 -2.85 14.17
C GLY A 64 -6.34 -3.69 13.07
N PHE A 65 -5.92 -3.47 11.84
CA PHE A 65 -6.38 -4.28 10.70
C PHE A 65 -5.62 -5.60 10.62
N ALA A 66 -4.31 -5.57 10.89
CA ALA A 66 -3.48 -6.78 10.83
C ALA A 66 -3.97 -7.85 11.82
N ASN A 67 -4.46 -7.43 12.99
CA ASN A 67 -5.00 -8.35 14.00
C ASN A 67 -6.29 -9.03 13.54
N GLN A 68 -6.94 -8.55 12.49
CA GLN A 68 -8.16 -9.13 11.95
C GLN A 68 -7.90 -10.17 10.86
N LEU A 69 -6.63 -10.38 10.49
CA LEU A 69 -6.29 -11.42 9.52
C LEU A 69 -6.72 -12.79 10.03
N THR A 70 -7.36 -13.57 9.14
CA THR A 70 -7.88 -14.89 9.47
C THR A 70 -6.94 -16.02 9.06
N PHE A 71 -5.80 -15.68 8.48
CA PHE A 71 -4.83 -16.67 8.03
C PHE A 71 -3.42 -16.14 8.23
N ASP A 72 -2.44 -17.02 8.15
CA ASP A 72 -1.03 -16.70 8.34
C ASP A 72 -0.44 -16.23 7.01
N LEU A 73 -0.28 -14.92 6.88
CA LEU A 73 0.23 -14.30 5.65
C LEU A 73 1.73 -14.60 5.49
N LYS A 74 2.12 -14.98 4.27
CA LYS A 74 3.50 -15.36 3.95
C LYS A 74 3.94 -14.74 2.63
N ASN A 75 5.25 -14.57 2.48
CA ASN A 75 5.83 -14.23 1.18
C ASN A 75 5.45 -15.30 0.15
N GLY A 76 5.08 -14.84 -1.04
CA GLY A 76 4.65 -15.74 -2.10
C GLY A 76 3.14 -15.94 -2.16
N ASP A 77 2.41 -15.54 -1.13
CA ASP A 77 0.95 -15.67 -1.14
C ASP A 77 0.33 -14.78 -2.21
N HIS A 78 -0.60 -15.33 -2.97
CA HIS A 78 -1.45 -14.56 -3.88
C HIS A 78 -2.68 -14.10 -3.12
N VAL A 79 -2.94 -12.81 -3.15
CA VAL A 79 -3.95 -12.18 -2.27
C VAL A 79 -4.83 -11.20 -3.02
N LEU A 80 -6.01 -10.97 -2.42
CA LEU A 80 -6.97 -9.95 -2.81
C LEU A 80 -7.00 -8.92 -1.68
N ILE A 81 -6.77 -7.65 -2.00
CA ILE A 81 -6.58 -6.60 -1.01
C ILE A 81 -7.59 -5.48 -1.21
N GLU A 82 -8.17 -5.00 -0.10
CA GLU A 82 -8.88 -3.74 -0.06
C GLU A 82 -7.95 -2.70 0.59
N ALA A 83 -7.73 -1.57 -0.07
CA ALA A 83 -6.78 -0.56 0.37
C ALA A 83 -7.15 0.82 -0.14
N SER A 84 -6.53 1.83 0.46
CA SER A 84 -6.45 3.16 -0.13
C SER A 84 -5.04 3.40 -0.66
N VAL A 85 -4.91 4.34 -1.59
CA VAL A 85 -3.61 4.77 -2.10
C VAL A 85 -3.22 6.06 -1.40
N SER A 86 -1.95 6.17 -1.03
CA SER A 86 -1.39 7.39 -0.44
C SER A 86 0.00 7.63 -1.01
N VAL A 87 0.51 8.83 -0.81
CA VAL A 87 1.89 9.19 -1.16
C VAL A 87 2.65 9.43 0.13
N TYR A 88 3.81 8.78 0.27
CA TYR A 88 4.72 9.07 1.37
C TYR A 88 5.48 10.34 1.02
N ALA A 89 5.16 11.44 1.69
CA ALA A 89 5.63 12.77 1.30
C ALA A 89 7.15 12.91 1.32
N VAL A 90 7.83 12.18 2.20
CA VAL A 90 9.29 12.25 2.32
C VAL A 90 9.98 11.77 1.04
N THR A 91 9.51 10.67 0.46
CA THR A 91 10.13 10.08 -0.73
C THR A 91 9.36 10.37 -2.02
N GLY A 92 8.09 10.72 -1.91
CA GLY A 92 7.21 10.84 -3.06
C GLY A 92 6.70 9.51 -3.59
N TYR A 93 6.99 8.39 -2.92
CA TYR A 93 6.58 7.08 -3.38
C TYR A 93 5.12 6.83 -3.05
N ASN A 94 4.43 6.18 -3.98
CA ASN A 94 3.07 5.68 -3.76
C ASN A 94 3.11 4.51 -2.80
N GLN A 95 2.08 4.40 -1.97
CA GLN A 95 1.93 3.26 -1.08
C GLN A 95 0.47 2.90 -0.90
N LEU A 96 0.23 1.64 -0.57
CA LEU A 96 -1.09 1.15 -0.20
C LEU A 96 -1.25 1.21 1.32
N ILE A 97 -2.39 1.71 1.76
CA ILE A 97 -2.82 1.60 3.16
C ILE A 97 -3.86 0.49 3.19
N VAL A 98 -3.47 -0.67 3.64
CA VAL A 98 -4.24 -1.91 3.50
C VAL A 98 -5.22 -2.07 4.65
N ARG A 99 -6.46 -2.43 4.33
CA ARG A 99 -7.51 -2.69 5.33
C ARG A 99 -7.82 -4.17 5.48
N THR A 100 -7.96 -4.88 4.35
CA THR A 100 -8.25 -6.31 4.37
C THR A 100 -7.38 -7.04 3.38
N ILE A 101 -7.05 -8.28 3.72
CA ILE A 101 -6.33 -9.19 2.84
C ILE A 101 -7.05 -10.54 2.90
N GLU A 102 -7.37 -11.07 1.73
CA GLU A 102 -7.94 -12.40 1.59
C GLU A 102 -7.07 -13.24 0.67
N PRO A 103 -6.99 -14.56 0.90
CA PRO A 103 -6.29 -15.42 -0.06
C PRO A 103 -7.01 -15.35 -1.41
N ASP A 104 -6.24 -15.30 -2.48
CA ASP A 104 -6.78 -15.45 -3.83
C ASP A 104 -7.05 -16.94 -4.05
N GLY A 105 -8.33 -17.31 -4.15
CA GLY A 105 -8.73 -18.70 -4.26
C GLY A 105 -8.44 -19.35 -5.61
N ILE A 106 -7.85 -18.60 -6.53
CA ILE A 106 -7.50 -19.15 -7.85
C ILE A 106 -6.37 -20.16 -7.64
N GLY A 107 -6.63 -21.42 -7.94
CA GLY A 107 -5.66 -22.48 -7.78
C GLY A 107 -5.85 -23.33 -6.53
N VAL A 108 -6.83 -23.04 -5.71
CA VAL A 108 -7.20 -23.88 -4.56
C VAL A 108 -8.28 -24.88 -4.98
N LEU A 109 -8.00 -25.62 -5.99
CA LEU A 109 -8.93 -26.66 -6.44
C LEU A 109 -8.38 -28.04 -6.16
#